data_7d49eab651ab314bc7ca2a4f9f5dc37f
#
_entry.id   7d49eab651ab314bc7ca2a4f9f5dc37f
#
_cell.length_a   1.000
_cell.length_b   1.000
_cell.length_c   1.000
_cell.angle_alpha   90.00
_cell.angle_beta   90.00
_cell.angle_gamma   90.00
#
_symmetry.space_group_name_H-M   'P 1'
#
loop_
_entity.id
_entity.type
_entity.pdbx_description
1 polymer ?
#
loop_
_entity_poly.entity_id
_entity_poly.type
_entity_poly.pdbx_seq_one_letter_code
_entity_poly.pdbx_strand_id
1 'polypeptide(L)'
;MYRYDGYDHQMLSDRVAQFRHQTDRFLAGKLSDAEFLPLRLQNGLYLQRLAPMIRIAIPYGMLSSRQLRKLAFIARHFDKGYAHLTTRQNIQYNWPQLEDVPDLLAQLAEVEMHAIQTSGNCIRNTTTDQFAGVAVDELEDSRAYCEIIRQWSTFHPEFAYLPRKFKIAVCGTVIDQAATQVHDIGVYIVPGPAGETGFRILAGGGLGRTPVIGQEIFKFVEKPQLLTALEAILRVYNREGRRDNKYKARIKILIRETGVDLFREKVHEEWQRIKDSALILTDVEIARCKAFFEDPAYAELIDKPEALTKPLAQDVLFSSWHQQNVRPHKRPGYAIVTVCMKETGVAPGDVTDQQLEHIAELAERYSFGEVRISHQQNIILADVRQEQLAALYCALKSQALDSANLGLLTDIICCPGGDFCALANAKSIPIAESIQR
;
A
#
# COMPACT_ATOMS: atom_id res chain seq x y z
N MET A 1 -9.92 -7.05 8.09
CA MET A 1 -9.38 -5.69 7.83
C MET A 1 -9.20 -4.98 9.17
N TYR A 2 -8.30 -3.97 9.27
CA TYR A 2 -8.10 -3.20 10.50
C TYR A 2 -9.42 -2.68 11.11
N ARG A 3 -9.42 -2.52 12.41
CA ARG A 3 -10.59 -2.01 13.17
C ARG A 3 -10.12 -0.86 14.03
N TYR A 4 -10.79 0.28 13.93
CA TYR A 4 -10.51 1.45 14.76
C TYR A 4 -11.21 1.32 16.10
N ASP A 5 -10.49 1.70 17.14
CA ASP A 5 -11.05 1.87 18.47
C ASP A 5 -11.43 3.33 18.76
N GLY A 6 -11.83 3.63 20.00
CA GLY A 6 -12.20 4.98 20.38
C GLY A 6 -11.04 5.99 20.29
N TYR A 7 -9.81 5.55 20.50
CA TYR A 7 -8.61 6.40 20.35
C TYR A 7 -8.31 6.72 18.90
N ASP A 8 -8.42 5.74 17.99
CA ASP A 8 -8.23 5.96 16.56
C ASP A 8 -9.25 6.98 16.02
N HIS A 9 -10.54 6.84 16.39
CA HIS A 9 -11.58 7.79 16.00
C HIS A 9 -11.34 9.20 16.54
N GLN A 10 -10.97 9.32 17.81
CA GLN A 10 -10.64 10.63 18.42
C GLN A 10 -9.43 11.24 17.73
N MET A 11 -8.38 10.46 17.50
CA MET A 11 -7.17 10.91 16.80
C MET A 11 -7.48 11.46 15.42
N LEU A 12 -8.35 10.79 14.63
CA LEU A 12 -8.74 11.29 13.31
C LEU A 12 -9.52 12.60 13.41
N SER A 13 -10.48 12.70 14.34
CA SER A 13 -11.27 13.90 14.56
C SER A 13 -10.36 15.10 14.92
N ASP A 14 -9.47 14.91 15.89
CA ASP A 14 -8.51 15.93 16.32
C ASP A 14 -7.59 16.35 15.18
N ARG A 15 -7.17 15.38 14.36
CA ARG A 15 -6.29 15.64 13.22
C ARG A 15 -6.97 16.46 12.14
N VAL A 16 -8.22 16.19 11.83
CA VAL A 16 -9.02 16.98 10.87
C VAL A 16 -9.19 18.39 11.39
N ALA A 17 -9.59 18.57 12.66
CA ALA A 17 -9.78 19.89 13.28
C ALA A 17 -8.47 20.70 13.30
N GLN A 18 -7.36 20.06 13.67
CA GLN A 18 -6.04 20.68 13.68
C GLN A 18 -5.62 21.13 12.28
N PHE A 19 -5.79 20.28 11.27
CA PHE A 19 -5.39 20.60 9.91
C PHE A 19 -6.28 21.71 9.31
N ARG A 20 -7.58 21.73 9.60
CA ARG A 20 -8.47 22.83 9.23
C ARG A 20 -7.94 24.16 9.77
N HIS A 21 -7.68 24.26 11.06
CA HIS A 21 -7.11 25.46 11.66
C HIS A 21 -5.76 25.88 11.04
N GLN A 22 -4.90 24.92 10.70
CA GLN A 22 -3.62 25.20 10.04
C GLN A 22 -3.82 25.73 8.62
N THR A 23 -4.77 25.17 7.86
CA THR A 23 -5.12 25.60 6.50
C THR A 23 -5.72 27.01 6.52
N ASP A 24 -6.67 27.30 7.44
CA ASP A 24 -7.28 28.62 7.59
C ASP A 24 -6.23 29.69 7.91
N ARG A 25 -5.27 29.38 8.77
CA ARG A 25 -4.16 30.29 9.10
C ARG A 25 -3.26 30.54 7.89
N PHE A 26 -2.97 29.53 7.10
CA PHE A 26 -2.17 29.64 5.88
C PHE A 26 -2.89 30.52 4.84
N LEU A 27 -4.15 30.24 4.57
CA LEU A 27 -4.98 31.03 3.64
C LEU A 27 -5.14 32.49 4.06
N ALA A 28 -5.21 32.74 5.38
CA ALA A 28 -5.23 34.09 5.95
C ALA A 28 -3.86 34.78 5.97
N GLY A 29 -2.80 34.18 5.39
CA GLY A 29 -1.44 34.74 5.38
C GLY A 29 -0.72 34.76 6.73
N LYS A 30 -1.24 34.01 7.73
CA LYS A 30 -0.65 33.91 9.09
C LYS A 30 0.42 32.83 9.21
N LEU A 31 0.62 32.03 8.17
CA LEU A 31 1.69 31.04 8.04
C LEU A 31 2.38 31.26 6.68
N SER A 32 3.67 31.23 6.68
CA SER A 32 4.47 31.18 5.45
C SER A 32 4.43 29.79 4.82
N ASP A 33 4.80 29.67 3.53
CA ASP A 33 4.95 28.37 2.85
C ASP A 33 5.90 27.42 3.60
N ALA A 34 6.97 27.94 4.17
CA ALA A 34 7.96 27.16 4.91
C ALA A 34 7.40 26.58 6.22
N GLU A 35 6.55 27.35 6.94
CA GLU A 35 5.89 26.89 8.14
C GLU A 35 4.75 25.91 7.85
N PHE A 36 3.99 26.15 6.78
CA PHE A 36 2.89 25.26 6.37
C PHE A 36 3.39 23.93 5.76
N LEU A 37 4.57 23.93 5.14
CA LEU A 37 5.13 22.74 4.48
C LEU A 37 5.18 21.48 5.37
N PRO A 38 5.77 21.47 6.58
CA PRO A 38 5.78 20.28 7.43
C PRO A 38 4.37 19.88 7.86
N LEU A 39 3.47 20.81 8.13
CA LEU A 39 2.11 20.56 8.58
C LEU A 39 1.29 19.84 7.52
N ARG A 40 1.29 20.35 6.29
CA ARG A 40 0.56 19.70 5.18
C ARG A 40 1.14 18.35 4.78
N LEU A 41 2.48 18.20 4.84
CA LEU A 41 3.11 16.91 4.53
C LEU A 41 2.75 15.82 5.55
N GLN A 42 2.45 16.15 6.81
CA GLN A 42 1.93 15.17 7.77
C GLN A 42 0.53 14.66 7.41
N ASN A 43 -0.22 15.39 6.59
CA ASN A 43 -1.57 15.05 6.14
C ASN A 43 -1.63 14.62 4.66
N GLY A 44 -0.53 14.14 4.10
CA GLY A 44 -0.52 13.59 2.74
C GLY A 44 -0.60 14.61 1.61
N LEU A 45 -0.59 15.92 1.93
CA LEU A 45 -0.83 16.98 0.97
C LEU A 45 0.46 17.54 0.37
N TYR A 46 0.52 17.56 -0.96
CA TYR A 46 1.56 18.19 -1.77
C TYR A 46 0.97 19.36 -2.56
N LEU A 47 1.60 20.52 -2.50
CA LEU A 47 1.32 21.60 -3.44
C LEU A 47 2.19 21.35 -4.68
N GLN A 48 1.58 20.89 -5.76
CA GLN A 48 2.24 20.61 -7.02
C GLN A 48 2.10 21.80 -7.98
N ARG A 49 2.68 21.66 -9.19
CA ARG A 49 2.77 22.75 -10.16
C ARG A 49 1.41 23.28 -10.61
N LEU A 50 0.43 22.40 -10.81
CA LEU A 50 -0.88 22.75 -11.39
C LEU A 50 -1.98 22.80 -10.34
N ALA A 51 -1.95 21.94 -9.36
CA ALA A 51 -2.94 21.85 -8.28
C ALA A 51 -2.37 21.13 -7.05
N PRO A 52 -2.97 21.26 -5.87
CA PRO A 52 -2.68 20.39 -4.75
C PRO A 52 -2.89 18.92 -5.12
N MET A 53 -2.12 18.03 -4.50
CA MET A 53 -2.30 16.58 -4.59
C MET A 53 -2.36 15.99 -3.19
N ILE A 54 -3.40 15.22 -2.91
CA ILE A 54 -3.52 14.47 -1.67
C ILE A 54 -3.37 12.97 -1.93
N ARG A 55 -2.61 12.29 -1.08
CA ARG A 55 -2.46 10.84 -1.11
C ARG A 55 -3.11 10.22 0.11
N ILE A 56 -4.02 9.29 -0.12
CA ILE A 56 -4.76 8.60 0.93
C ILE A 56 -4.00 7.33 1.32
N ALA A 57 -3.84 7.11 2.62
CA ALA A 57 -3.25 5.89 3.15
C ALA A 57 -4.25 4.73 3.05
N ILE A 58 -3.82 3.65 2.44
CA ILE A 58 -4.56 2.40 2.39
C ILE A 58 -3.65 1.35 3.03
N PRO A 59 -3.84 1.04 4.31
CA PRO A 59 -2.99 0.11 5.03
C PRO A 59 -2.89 -1.22 4.28
N TYR A 60 -1.64 -1.63 3.99
CA TYR A 60 -1.31 -2.86 3.24
C TYR A 60 -2.20 -3.10 2.00
N GLY A 61 -2.76 -2.03 1.42
CA GLY A 61 -3.55 -2.04 0.20
C GLY A 61 -4.99 -2.50 0.35
N MET A 62 -5.50 -2.78 1.56
CA MET A 62 -6.86 -3.31 1.77
C MET A 62 -7.91 -2.22 1.93
N LEU A 63 -9.04 -2.41 1.26
CA LEU A 63 -10.23 -1.57 1.30
C LEU A 63 -11.49 -2.40 1.47
N SER A 64 -12.49 -1.86 2.17
CA SER A 64 -13.86 -2.34 2.08
C SER A 64 -14.60 -1.66 0.90
N SER A 65 -15.68 -2.28 0.42
CA SER A 65 -16.59 -1.67 -0.55
C SER A 65 -17.12 -0.32 -0.08
N ARG A 66 -17.42 -0.17 1.23
CA ARG A 66 -17.83 1.10 1.85
C ARG A 66 -16.76 2.19 1.69
N GLN A 67 -15.50 1.85 1.93
CA GLN A 67 -14.38 2.77 1.74
C GLN A 67 -14.17 3.13 0.27
N LEU A 68 -14.30 2.14 -0.64
CA LEU A 68 -14.18 2.37 -2.06
C LEU A 68 -15.28 3.31 -2.60
N ARG A 69 -16.54 3.18 -2.13
CA ARG A 69 -17.62 4.13 -2.42
C ARG A 69 -17.32 5.54 -1.92
N LYS A 70 -16.73 5.67 -0.72
CA LYS A 70 -16.31 6.98 -0.20
C LYS A 70 -15.20 7.58 -1.07
N LEU A 71 -14.27 6.78 -1.57
CA LEU A 71 -13.24 7.23 -2.50
C LEU A 71 -13.85 7.67 -3.85
N ALA A 72 -14.86 6.97 -4.36
CA ALA A 72 -15.63 7.39 -5.53
C ALA A 72 -16.33 8.74 -5.30
N PHE A 73 -16.97 8.91 -4.14
CA PHE A 73 -17.58 10.19 -3.74
C PHE A 73 -16.54 11.32 -3.72
N ILE A 74 -15.36 11.09 -3.16
CA ILE A 74 -14.27 12.07 -3.11
C ILE A 74 -13.79 12.42 -4.51
N ALA A 75 -13.62 11.45 -5.41
CA ALA A 75 -13.24 11.66 -6.80
C ALA A 75 -14.21 12.62 -7.50
N ARG A 76 -15.51 12.44 -7.28
CA ARG A 76 -16.60 13.22 -7.91
C ARG A 76 -16.73 14.63 -7.36
N HIS A 77 -16.58 14.81 -6.03
CA HIS A 77 -16.90 16.07 -5.36
C HIS A 77 -15.68 16.96 -5.10
N PHE A 78 -14.49 16.37 -4.93
CA PHE A 78 -13.27 17.09 -4.54
C PHE A 78 -12.16 17.03 -5.60
N ASP A 79 -12.34 16.20 -6.64
CA ASP A 79 -11.40 16.06 -7.75
C ASP A 79 -12.14 16.14 -9.09
N LYS A 80 -11.56 15.67 -10.17
CA LYS A 80 -12.10 15.71 -11.53
C LYS A 80 -12.81 14.42 -11.95
N GLY A 81 -13.39 13.68 -11.02
CA GLY A 81 -14.12 12.43 -11.27
C GLY A 81 -13.23 11.21 -11.47
N TYR A 82 -11.95 11.26 -11.08
CA TYR A 82 -11.07 10.12 -11.13
C TYR A 82 -10.03 10.13 -9.98
N ALA A 83 -9.43 8.99 -9.75
CA ALA A 83 -8.34 8.80 -8.79
C ALA A 83 -7.19 8.04 -9.45
N HIS A 84 -5.98 8.11 -8.89
CA HIS A 84 -4.81 7.42 -9.41
C HIS A 84 -4.29 6.41 -8.37
N LEU A 85 -4.20 5.14 -8.76
CA LEU A 85 -3.62 4.07 -7.95
C LEU A 85 -2.10 4.18 -7.93
N THR A 86 -1.49 3.93 -6.77
CA THR A 86 -0.05 4.08 -6.64
C THR A 86 0.66 2.73 -6.49
N THR A 87 1.93 2.66 -6.88
CA THR A 87 2.80 1.49 -6.69
C THR A 87 3.10 1.16 -5.22
N ARG A 88 2.53 1.90 -4.27
CA ARG A 88 2.60 1.60 -2.84
C ARG A 88 1.23 1.35 -2.25
N GLN A 89 0.35 0.75 -3.05
CA GLN A 89 -0.97 0.31 -2.62
C GLN A 89 -1.83 1.43 -2.02
N ASN A 90 -1.57 2.68 -2.39
CA ASN A 90 -2.36 3.85 -2.00
C ASN A 90 -3.15 4.41 -3.19
N ILE A 91 -4.01 5.38 -2.91
CA ILE A 91 -4.72 6.15 -3.92
C ILE A 91 -4.37 7.63 -3.78
N GLN A 92 -4.40 8.39 -4.88
CA GLN A 92 -4.17 9.83 -4.83
C GLN A 92 -5.13 10.58 -5.73
N TYR A 93 -5.44 11.82 -5.32
CA TYR A 93 -6.20 12.81 -6.05
C TYR A 93 -5.30 13.97 -6.43
N ASN A 94 -5.38 14.45 -7.66
CA ASN A 94 -4.40 15.40 -8.21
C ASN A 94 -4.94 16.82 -8.37
N TRP A 95 -6.22 17.07 -8.07
CA TRP A 95 -6.89 18.34 -8.35
C TRP A 95 -7.72 18.92 -7.19
N PRO A 96 -7.66 18.44 -5.93
CA PRO A 96 -8.45 19.06 -4.87
C PRO A 96 -8.03 20.51 -4.68
N GLN A 97 -8.98 21.38 -4.34
CA GLN A 97 -8.66 22.74 -3.93
C GLN A 97 -8.14 22.72 -2.48
N LEU A 98 -7.17 23.60 -2.16
CA LEU A 98 -6.56 23.61 -0.83
C LEU A 98 -7.59 23.87 0.29
N GLU A 99 -8.54 24.72 0.01
CA GLU A 99 -9.63 25.10 0.89
C GLU A 99 -10.51 23.91 1.29
N ASP A 100 -10.70 22.97 0.35
CA ASP A 100 -11.57 21.81 0.48
C ASP A 100 -10.88 20.61 1.15
N VAL A 101 -9.53 20.61 1.23
CA VAL A 101 -8.80 19.46 1.78
C VAL A 101 -9.21 19.09 3.21
N PRO A 102 -9.48 20.02 4.14
CA PRO A 102 -9.97 19.65 5.47
C PRO A 102 -11.31 18.92 5.44
N ASP A 103 -12.23 19.29 4.53
CA ASP A 103 -13.52 18.60 4.35
C ASP A 103 -13.33 17.23 3.73
N LEU A 104 -12.45 17.10 2.74
CA LEU A 104 -12.05 15.81 2.17
C LEU A 104 -11.50 14.87 3.27
N LEU A 105 -10.64 15.35 4.15
CA LEU A 105 -10.11 14.56 5.27
C LEU A 105 -11.22 14.17 6.26
N ALA A 106 -12.21 15.04 6.50
CA ALA A 106 -13.37 14.71 7.32
C ALA A 106 -14.19 13.57 6.70
N GLN A 107 -14.40 13.60 5.37
CA GLN A 107 -15.09 12.53 4.65
C GLN A 107 -14.34 11.18 4.74
N LEU A 108 -13.01 11.19 4.73
CA LEU A 108 -12.21 9.98 4.93
C LEU A 108 -12.37 9.43 6.37
N ALA A 109 -12.39 10.31 7.36
CA ALA A 109 -12.53 9.92 8.77
C ALA A 109 -13.85 9.18 9.05
N GLU A 110 -14.95 9.50 8.35
CA GLU A 110 -16.24 8.81 8.44
C GLU A 110 -16.17 7.31 8.09
N VAL A 111 -15.16 6.90 7.34
CA VAL A 111 -14.94 5.51 6.90
C VAL A 111 -13.59 4.95 7.39
N GLU A 112 -13.08 5.48 8.48
CA GLU A 112 -11.83 4.99 9.11
C GLU A 112 -10.61 5.07 8.18
N MET A 113 -10.51 6.17 7.44
CA MET A 113 -9.40 6.43 6.52
C MET A 113 -8.75 7.77 6.82
N HIS A 114 -7.50 7.90 6.40
CA HIS A 114 -6.70 9.11 6.56
C HIS A 114 -5.61 9.24 5.49
N ALA A 115 -4.88 10.36 5.50
CA ALA A 115 -3.74 10.61 4.61
C ALA A 115 -2.39 10.65 5.34
N ILE A 116 -2.35 10.28 6.62
CA ILE A 116 -1.15 10.24 7.46
C ILE A 116 -0.18 9.18 6.91
N GLN A 117 1.14 9.39 7.05
CA GLN A 117 2.19 8.50 6.57
C GLN A 117 2.24 8.29 5.04
N THR A 118 1.63 9.16 4.25
CA THR A 118 1.74 9.10 2.79
C THR A 118 2.71 10.12 2.21
N SER A 119 3.14 11.10 3.01
CA SER A 119 4.14 12.11 2.65
C SER A 119 5.08 12.45 3.81
N GLY A 120 6.02 13.38 3.62
CA GLY A 120 6.98 13.78 4.65
C GLY A 120 8.16 12.81 4.85
N ASN A 121 8.94 13.13 5.87
CA ASN A 121 10.14 12.38 6.26
C ASN A 121 9.84 11.49 7.48
N CYS A 122 8.90 10.59 7.33
CA CYS A 122 8.45 9.63 8.34
C CYS A 122 8.42 8.21 7.75
N ILE A 123 8.09 7.24 8.59
CA ILE A 123 7.74 5.89 8.14
C ILE A 123 6.46 6.01 7.31
N ARG A 124 6.50 5.48 6.09
CA ARG A 124 5.37 5.51 5.16
C ARG A 124 4.44 4.35 5.42
N ASN A 125 3.20 4.47 4.94
CA ASN A 125 2.24 3.37 4.94
C ASN A 125 2.92 2.06 4.58
N THR A 126 2.82 1.05 5.45
CA THR A 126 3.43 -0.28 5.26
C THR A 126 2.69 -1.02 4.15
N THR A 127 3.44 -1.70 3.30
CA THR A 127 2.90 -2.48 2.19
C THR A 127 3.18 -3.96 2.37
N THR A 128 2.38 -4.80 1.75
CA THR A 128 2.57 -6.25 1.71
C THR A 128 2.25 -6.82 0.34
N ASP A 129 2.37 -8.13 0.19
CA ASP A 129 1.85 -8.86 -0.96
C ASP A 129 0.35 -8.61 -1.13
N GLN A 130 -0.08 -8.24 -2.33
CA GLN A 130 -1.49 -8.04 -2.65
C GLN A 130 -2.34 -9.30 -2.52
N PHE A 131 -1.71 -10.47 -2.48
CA PHE A 131 -2.37 -11.77 -2.34
C PHE A 131 -2.28 -12.34 -0.91
N ALA A 132 -1.76 -11.57 0.05
CA ALA A 132 -1.64 -12.00 1.44
C ALA A 132 -2.98 -12.50 2.00
N GLY A 133 -2.96 -13.64 2.69
CA GLY A 133 -4.14 -14.31 3.23
C GLY A 133 -4.89 -15.20 2.24
N VAL A 134 -4.57 -15.17 0.93
CA VAL A 134 -5.24 -15.98 -0.11
C VAL A 134 -4.28 -16.70 -1.07
N ALA A 135 -2.99 -16.40 -1.02
CA ALA A 135 -1.98 -17.00 -1.91
C ALA A 135 -1.73 -18.48 -1.57
N VAL A 136 -1.51 -19.29 -2.62
CA VAL A 136 -1.24 -20.73 -2.49
C VAL A 136 0.11 -21.00 -1.83
N ASP A 137 1.10 -20.15 -2.08
CA ASP A 137 2.48 -20.27 -1.59
C ASP A 137 2.75 -19.47 -0.30
N GLU A 138 1.69 -19.09 0.42
CA GLU A 138 1.80 -18.31 1.65
C GLU A 138 2.32 -19.18 2.81
N LEU A 139 3.37 -18.73 3.46
CA LEU A 139 3.93 -19.33 4.66
C LEU A 139 3.13 -18.91 5.91
N GLU A 140 2.81 -17.62 5.98
CA GLU A 140 1.95 -17.04 7.01
C GLU A 140 1.42 -15.68 6.52
N ASP A 141 0.18 -15.36 6.91
CA ASP A 141 -0.46 -14.09 6.55
C ASP A 141 0.30 -12.89 7.13
N SER A 142 0.85 -12.10 6.24
CA SER A 142 1.67 -10.92 6.58
C SER A 142 0.85 -9.70 7.01
N ARG A 143 -0.47 -9.68 6.78
CA ARG A 143 -1.34 -8.52 7.06
C ARG A 143 -1.38 -8.15 8.54
N ALA A 144 -1.39 -9.15 9.42
CA ALA A 144 -1.35 -8.92 10.88
C ALA A 144 -0.09 -8.18 11.32
N TYR A 145 1.07 -8.54 10.77
CA TYR A 145 2.34 -7.88 11.07
C TYR A 145 2.44 -6.49 10.45
N CYS A 146 1.85 -6.28 9.28
CA CYS A 146 1.70 -4.94 8.70
C CYS A 146 0.85 -4.03 9.58
N GLU A 147 -0.22 -4.55 10.17
CA GLU A 147 -1.08 -3.81 11.10
C GLU A 147 -0.35 -3.46 12.39
N ILE A 148 0.41 -4.39 12.97
CA ILE A 148 1.28 -4.14 14.13
C ILE A 148 2.27 -3.00 13.80
N ILE A 149 2.94 -3.06 12.66
CA ILE A 149 3.89 -2.02 12.22
C ILE A 149 3.16 -0.68 12.00
N ARG A 150 1.93 -0.68 11.45
CA ARG A 150 1.12 0.52 11.27
C ARG A 150 0.82 1.17 12.61
N GLN A 151 0.29 0.42 13.57
CA GLN A 151 -0.06 0.94 14.91
C GLN A 151 1.17 1.50 15.63
N TRP A 152 2.27 0.75 15.64
CA TRP A 152 3.52 1.19 16.24
C TRP A 152 4.10 2.45 15.59
N SER A 153 4.05 2.56 14.26
CA SER A 153 4.72 3.64 13.52
C SER A 153 3.88 4.91 13.38
N THR A 154 2.55 4.82 13.56
CA THR A 154 1.66 5.99 13.46
C THR A 154 1.92 6.95 14.62
N PHE A 155 2.35 8.18 14.29
CA PHE A 155 2.74 9.21 15.27
C PHE A 155 3.85 8.79 16.25
N HIS A 156 4.68 7.82 15.87
CA HIS A 156 5.83 7.46 16.71
C HIS A 156 6.72 8.71 16.93
N PRO A 157 6.93 9.16 18.17
CA PRO A 157 7.55 10.45 18.44
C PRO A 157 8.99 10.55 17.94
N GLU A 158 9.75 9.45 18.01
CA GLU A 158 11.14 9.39 17.58
C GLU A 158 11.28 9.40 16.04
N PHE A 159 10.26 8.95 15.29
CA PHE A 159 10.34 8.75 13.83
C PHE A 159 9.47 9.72 13.02
N ALA A 160 8.96 10.77 13.68
CA ALA A 160 8.17 11.81 13.02
C ALA A 160 9.00 12.66 12.04
N TYR A 161 10.30 12.78 12.28
CA TYR A 161 11.24 13.60 11.51
C TYR A 161 12.53 12.85 11.18
N LEU A 162 12.42 11.77 10.44
CA LEU A 162 13.56 11.01 9.92
C LEU A 162 14.39 11.84 8.91
N PRO A 163 15.64 11.48 8.63
CA PRO A 163 16.45 12.17 7.61
C PRO A 163 15.77 12.21 6.24
N ARG A 164 15.01 11.16 5.89
CA ARG A 164 14.23 11.07 4.64
C ARG A 164 13.06 10.10 4.81
N LYS A 165 12.09 10.16 3.85
CA LYS A 165 10.99 9.18 3.77
C LYS A 165 11.51 7.76 3.92
N PHE A 166 10.82 6.95 4.71
CA PHE A 166 11.20 5.60 5.04
C PHE A 166 10.08 4.61 4.69
N LYS A 167 10.40 3.50 4.05
CA LYS A 167 9.43 2.56 3.51
C LYS A 167 9.70 1.17 4.05
N ILE A 168 8.64 0.52 4.54
CA ILE A 168 8.68 -0.87 5.01
C ILE A 168 7.73 -1.69 4.12
N ALA A 169 8.17 -2.89 3.75
CA ALA A 169 7.33 -3.89 3.12
C ALA A 169 7.51 -5.23 3.83
N VAL A 170 6.42 -6.00 3.93
CA VAL A 170 6.40 -7.33 4.52
C VAL A 170 5.95 -8.33 3.46
N CYS A 171 6.61 -9.50 3.38
CA CYS A 171 6.24 -10.58 2.47
C CYS A 171 6.07 -11.87 3.27
N GLY A 172 4.90 -12.51 3.11
CA GLY A 172 4.56 -13.79 3.76
C GLY A 172 4.52 -14.98 2.80
N THR A 173 4.75 -14.75 1.50
CA THR A 173 4.74 -15.74 0.44
C THR A 173 6.16 -16.15 0.04
N VAL A 174 6.30 -17.33 -0.56
CA VAL A 174 7.59 -17.81 -1.09
C VAL A 174 8.10 -16.92 -2.21
N ILE A 175 7.19 -16.49 -3.11
CA ILE A 175 7.49 -15.57 -4.21
C ILE A 175 7.21 -14.14 -3.77
N ASP A 176 8.23 -13.29 -3.74
CA ASP A 176 8.10 -11.87 -3.34
C ASP A 176 7.31 -11.06 -4.37
N GLN A 177 6.03 -10.82 -4.11
CA GLN A 177 5.16 -9.94 -4.90
C GLN A 177 5.13 -8.49 -4.37
N ALA A 178 5.70 -8.24 -3.18
CA ALA A 178 5.71 -6.93 -2.53
C ALA A 178 6.94 -6.08 -2.91
N ALA A 179 7.84 -6.59 -3.76
CA ALA A 179 9.12 -5.97 -4.10
C ALA A 179 9.93 -5.58 -2.84
N THR A 180 9.92 -6.46 -1.84
CA THR A 180 10.43 -6.25 -0.49
C THR A 180 11.90 -5.88 -0.48
N GLN A 181 12.70 -6.46 -1.38
CA GLN A 181 14.14 -6.21 -1.52
C GLN A 181 14.51 -4.76 -1.84
N VAL A 182 13.60 -3.97 -2.41
CA VAL A 182 13.86 -2.58 -2.82
C VAL A 182 13.20 -1.56 -1.88
N HIS A 183 12.90 -1.96 -0.65
CA HIS A 183 12.40 -1.10 0.41
C HIS A 183 13.52 -0.69 1.38
N ASP A 184 13.31 0.40 2.13
CA ASP A 184 14.27 0.85 3.16
C ASP A 184 14.45 -0.22 4.25
N ILE A 185 13.34 -0.90 4.63
CA ILE A 185 13.34 -2.20 5.31
C ILE A 185 12.44 -3.17 4.54
N GLY A 186 12.96 -4.36 4.29
CA GLY A 186 12.23 -5.51 3.76
C GLY A 186 12.15 -6.61 4.82
N VAL A 187 10.93 -7.06 5.12
CA VAL A 187 10.67 -8.13 6.10
C VAL A 187 10.10 -9.34 5.37
N TYR A 188 10.75 -10.48 5.49
CA TYR A 188 10.27 -11.76 4.99
C TYR A 188 9.86 -12.65 6.14
N ILE A 189 8.69 -13.24 6.07
CA ILE A 189 8.32 -14.36 6.95
C ILE A 189 9.07 -15.59 6.44
N VAL A 190 9.81 -16.23 7.33
CA VAL A 190 10.65 -17.39 6.98
C VAL A 190 10.52 -18.48 8.06
N PRO A 191 10.70 -19.75 7.70
CA PRO A 191 10.77 -20.82 8.68
C PRO A 191 12.04 -20.70 9.53
N GLY A 192 11.90 -20.92 10.81
CA GLY A 192 13.00 -21.01 11.78
C GLY A 192 13.57 -22.42 11.93
N PRO A 193 14.65 -22.54 12.73
CA PRO A 193 15.36 -23.81 12.90
C PRO A 193 14.53 -24.93 13.52
N ALA A 194 13.52 -24.61 14.33
CA ALA A 194 12.63 -25.58 14.99
C ALA A 194 11.28 -25.74 14.26
N GLY A 195 11.12 -25.15 13.06
CA GLY A 195 9.90 -25.22 12.27
C GLY A 195 8.89 -24.12 12.58
N GLU A 196 9.16 -23.25 13.54
CA GLU A 196 8.40 -22.02 13.79
C GLU A 196 8.58 -21.04 12.64
N THR A 197 7.69 -20.05 12.53
CA THR A 197 7.89 -18.91 11.62
C THR A 197 8.46 -17.70 12.38
N GLY A 198 9.35 -16.97 11.71
CA GLY A 198 9.96 -15.73 12.19
C GLY A 198 10.26 -14.80 11.02
N PHE A 199 11.18 -13.87 11.20
CA PHE A 199 11.46 -12.83 10.21
C PHE A 199 12.93 -12.79 9.79
N ARG A 200 13.16 -12.76 8.48
CA ARG A 200 14.40 -12.28 7.88
C ARG A 200 14.24 -10.82 7.52
N ILE A 201 15.18 -9.97 7.94
CA ILE A 201 15.07 -8.52 7.76
C ILE A 201 16.24 -8.00 6.94
N LEU A 202 15.89 -7.35 5.81
CA LEU A 202 16.83 -6.61 4.97
C LEU A 202 16.70 -5.11 5.26
N ALA A 203 17.80 -4.36 5.10
CA ALA A 203 17.76 -2.91 5.13
C ALA A 203 18.58 -2.29 3.98
N GLY A 204 18.25 -1.04 3.62
CA GLY A 204 18.99 -0.26 2.64
C GLY A 204 18.58 -0.48 1.19
N GLY A 205 17.46 -1.13 0.92
CA GLY A 205 16.89 -1.19 -0.41
C GLY A 205 16.33 0.15 -0.88
N GLY A 206 16.14 0.29 -2.17
CA GLY A 206 15.49 1.48 -2.72
C GLY A 206 15.61 1.64 -4.22
N LEU A 207 14.56 2.17 -4.82
CA LEU A 207 14.49 2.57 -6.22
C LEU A 207 14.89 4.04 -6.40
N GLY A 208 14.73 4.56 -7.60
CA GLY A 208 15.07 5.91 -8.03
C GLY A 208 16.36 5.93 -8.86
N ARG A 209 17.05 7.07 -8.88
CA ARG A 209 18.23 7.28 -9.75
C ARG A 209 19.32 6.22 -9.59
N THR A 210 19.47 5.65 -8.40
CA THR A 210 20.47 4.59 -8.11
C THR A 210 19.71 3.47 -7.38
N PRO A 211 19.15 2.49 -8.09
CA PRO A 211 18.48 1.35 -7.46
C PRO A 211 19.48 0.49 -6.69
N VAL A 212 19.07 0.00 -5.51
CA VAL A 212 19.87 -0.85 -4.63
C VAL A 212 18.96 -1.91 -4.02
N ILE A 213 19.44 -3.13 -3.95
CA ILE A 213 18.83 -4.23 -3.20
C ILE A 213 19.26 -4.15 -1.74
N GLY A 214 18.30 -4.33 -0.81
CA GLY A 214 18.54 -4.35 0.63
C GLY A 214 19.53 -5.44 1.04
N GLN A 215 20.30 -5.14 2.07
CA GLN A 215 21.27 -6.06 2.63
C GLN A 215 20.69 -6.75 3.88
N GLU A 216 21.01 -8.01 4.09
CA GLU A 216 20.54 -8.77 5.24
C GLU A 216 21.16 -8.22 6.54
N ILE A 217 20.29 -7.78 7.45
CA ILE A 217 20.66 -7.28 8.78
C ILE A 217 20.39 -8.36 9.84
N PHE A 218 19.22 -8.99 9.77
CA PHE A 218 18.87 -10.12 10.60
C PHE A 218 18.53 -11.32 9.72
N LYS A 219 19.22 -12.43 9.92
CA LYS A 219 18.96 -13.69 9.22
C LYS A 219 17.66 -14.34 9.71
N PHE A 220 17.42 -14.25 11.01
CA PHE A 220 16.21 -14.73 11.67
C PHE A 220 15.94 -13.92 12.95
N VAL A 221 14.69 -13.51 13.13
CA VAL A 221 14.18 -12.83 14.31
C VAL A 221 12.87 -13.50 14.71
N GLU A 222 12.73 -13.87 15.96
CA GLU A 222 11.47 -14.41 16.48
C GLU A 222 10.36 -13.36 16.46
N LYS A 223 9.10 -13.81 16.37
CA LYS A 223 7.93 -12.91 16.29
C LYS A 223 7.87 -11.85 17.39
N PRO A 224 8.12 -12.17 18.67
CA PRO A 224 8.13 -11.17 19.73
C PRO A 224 9.11 -10.02 19.50
N GLN A 225 10.19 -10.26 18.77
CA GLN A 225 11.28 -9.32 18.55
C GLN A 225 11.13 -8.47 17.28
N LEU A 226 10.01 -8.56 16.55
CA LEU A 226 9.83 -7.81 15.31
C LEU A 226 10.03 -6.30 15.50
N LEU A 227 9.30 -5.68 16.42
CA LEU A 227 9.36 -4.23 16.61
C LEU A 227 10.70 -3.77 17.16
N THR A 228 11.32 -4.52 18.05
CA THR A 228 12.65 -4.18 18.59
C THR A 228 13.73 -4.20 17.50
N ALA A 229 13.67 -5.16 16.58
CA ALA A 229 14.58 -5.23 15.45
C ALA A 229 14.38 -4.06 14.46
N LEU A 230 13.12 -3.73 14.14
CA LEU A 230 12.79 -2.58 13.27
C LEU A 230 13.23 -1.26 13.91
N GLU A 231 12.98 -1.08 15.19
CA GLU A 231 13.35 0.12 15.93
C GLU A 231 14.87 0.28 16.00
N ALA A 232 15.64 -0.78 16.22
CA ALA A 232 17.10 -0.73 16.21
C ALA A 232 17.66 -0.20 14.88
N ILE A 233 17.13 -0.69 13.74
CA ILE A 233 17.52 -0.20 12.40
C ILE A 233 17.16 1.29 12.24
N LEU A 234 15.96 1.67 12.66
CA LEU A 234 15.48 3.05 12.55
C LEU A 234 16.26 4.01 13.44
N ARG A 235 16.62 3.63 14.67
CA ARG A 235 17.43 4.46 15.58
C ARG A 235 18.82 4.72 15.03
N VAL A 236 19.51 3.68 14.52
CA VAL A 236 20.82 3.87 13.88
C VAL A 236 20.68 4.81 12.67
N TYR A 237 19.67 4.59 11.82
CA TYR A 237 19.42 5.48 10.69
C TYR A 237 19.05 6.90 11.10
N ASN A 238 18.22 7.08 12.14
CA ASN A 238 17.79 8.41 12.61
C ASN A 238 18.96 9.21 13.19
N ARG A 239 19.87 8.54 13.89
CA ARG A 239 21.08 9.12 14.48
C ARG A 239 22.14 9.47 13.44
N GLU A 240 22.41 8.58 12.48
CA GLU A 240 23.57 8.68 11.59
C GLU A 240 23.22 9.11 10.16
N GLY A 241 21.93 9.10 9.79
CA GLY A 241 21.47 9.52 8.47
C GLY A 241 21.69 11.00 8.22
N ARG A 242 22.16 11.35 7.03
CA ARG A 242 22.43 12.75 6.64
C ARG A 242 21.13 13.57 6.58
N ARG A 243 21.18 14.81 7.10
CA ARG A 243 20.10 15.80 7.03
C ARG A 243 20.44 17.04 6.22
N ASP A 244 21.72 17.29 5.98
CA ASP A 244 22.24 18.43 5.23
C ASP A 244 21.93 18.35 3.73
N ASN A 245 21.81 17.13 3.19
CA ASN A 245 21.56 16.90 1.76
C ASN A 245 20.47 15.86 1.52
N LYS A 246 19.26 16.34 1.16
CA LYS A 246 18.08 15.50 0.91
C LYS A 246 18.28 14.41 -0.16
N TYR A 247 19.23 14.55 -1.07
CA TYR A 247 19.55 13.57 -2.12
C TYR A 247 20.44 12.43 -1.61
N LYS A 248 21.14 12.66 -0.49
CA LYS A 248 22.02 11.67 0.15
C LYS A 248 21.50 11.17 1.51
N ALA A 249 20.26 11.51 1.85
CA ALA A 249 19.66 11.25 3.17
C ALA A 249 19.00 9.87 3.33
N ARG A 250 18.86 9.06 2.28
CA ARG A 250 18.22 7.73 2.35
C ARG A 250 19.13 6.72 3.04
N ILE A 251 18.54 5.78 3.80
CA ILE A 251 19.27 4.69 4.50
C ILE A 251 20.20 3.90 3.56
N LYS A 252 19.83 3.65 2.32
CA LYS A 252 20.69 2.98 1.33
C LYS A 252 22.02 3.69 1.09
N ILE A 253 22.05 5.02 1.24
CA ILE A 253 23.29 5.80 1.12
C ILE A 253 24.11 5.64 2.38
N LEU A 254 23.49 5.71 3.56
CA LEU A 254 24.17 5.48 4.83
C LEU A 254 24.85 4.11 4.84
N ILE A 255 24.11 3.03 4.52
CA ILE A 255 24.67 1.67 4.50
C ILE A 255 25.83 1.54 3.50
N ARG A 256 25.73 2.17 2.32
CA ARG A 256 26.81 2.15 1.33
C ARG A 256 28.05 2.89 1.80
N GLU A 257 27.89 4.04 2.47
CA GLU A 257 29.00 4.88 2.96
C GLU A 257 29.66 4.27 4.21
N THR A 258 28.88 3.65 5.09
CA THR A 258 29.33 3.00 6.33
C THR A 258 29.94 1.61 6.06
N GLY A 259 29.44 0.91 5.06
CA GLY A 259 29.66 -0.53 4.86
C GLY A 259 28.62 -1.37 5.63
N VAL A 260 28.17 -2.46 5.00
CA VAL A 260 27.07 -3.27 5.55
C VAL A 260 27.43 -3.93 6.88
N ASP A 261 28.67 -4.38 7.05
CA ASP A 261 29.08 -5.11 8.26
C ASP A 261 29.12 -4.18 9.47
N LEU A 262 29.70 -2.99 9.34
CA LEU A 262 29.71 -1.99 10.41
C LEU A 262 28.30 -1.47 10.71
N PHE A 263 27.45 -1.30 9.68
CA PHE A 263 26.05 -0.91 9.91
C PHE A 263 25.30 -2.00 10.67
N ARG A 264 25.49 -3.28 10.31
CA ARG A 264 24.91 -4.44 10.99
C ARG A 264 25.36 -4.51 12.45
N GLU A 265 26.65 -4.34 12.72
CA GLU A 265 27.22 -4.31 14.08
C GLU A 265 26.52 -3.24 14.94
N LYS A 266 26.42 -2.00 14.45
CA LYS A 266 25.73 -0.91 15.15
C LYS A 266 24.25 -1.19 15.41
N VAL A 267 23.56 -1.82 14.46
CA VAL A 267 22.16 -2.23 14.63
C VAL A 267 22.03 -3.31 15.70
N HIS A 268 22.92 -4.32 15.68
CA HIS A 268 22.90 -5.37 16.68
C HIS A 268 23.25 -4.85 18.08
N GLU A 269 24.19 -3.92 18.21
CA GLU A 269 24.48 -3.24 19.48
C GLU A 269 23.24 -2.48 20.01
N GLU A 270 22.56 -1.72 19.14
CA GLU A 270 21.34 -1.00 19.52
C GLU A 270 20.22 -1.98 19.90
N TRP A 271 20.06 -3.06 19.12
CA TRP A 271 19.07 -4.10 19.40
C TRP A 271 19.31 -4.79 20.75
N GLN A 272 20.55 -5.10 21.11
CA GLN A 272 20.87 -5.68 22.44
C GLN A 272 20.44 -4.79 23.59
N ARG A 273 20.41 -3.46 23.40
CA ARG A 273 19.95 -2.50 24.43
C ARG A 273 18.44 -2.48 24.60
N ILE A 274 17.68 -2.78 23.53
CA ILE A 274 16.22 -2.60 23.51
C ILE A 274 15.42 -3.90 23.37
N LYS A 275 16.06 -5.02 23.08
CA LYS A 275 15.38 -6.30 22.82
C LYS A 275 14.49 -6.79 23.96
N ASP A 276 14.80 -6.40 25.19
CA ASP A 276 14.05 -6.77 26.40
C ASP A 276 13.16 -5.61 26.90
N SER A 277 12.84 -4.65 26.02
CA SER A 277 11.99 -3.48 26.34
C SER A 277 10.50 -3.78 26.21
N ALA A 278 9.66 -2.79 26.52
CA ALA A 278 8.21 -2.84 26.36
C ALA A 278 7.74 -3.00 24.89
N LEU A 279 8.66 -3.00 23.92
CA LEU A 279 8.36 -3.24 22.50
C LEU A 279 8.26 -4.72 22.14
N ILE A 280 8.53 -5.63 23.07
CA ILE A 280 8.33 -7.07 22.88
C ILE A 280 6.84 -7.30 22.59
N LEU A 281 6.56 -7.92 21.45
CA LEU A 281 5.20 -8.32 21.10
C LEU A 281 4.79 -9.53 21.92
N THR A 282 3.67 -9.42 22.60
CA THR A 282 3.05 -10.56 23.30
C THR A 282 2.25 -11.40 22.31
N ASP A 283 2.06 -12.68 22.62
CA ASP A 283 1.18 -13.56 21.85
C ASP A 283 -0.26 -13.03 21.80
N VAL A 284 -0.72 -12.36 22.87
CA VAL A 284 -2.03 -11.72 22.93
C VAL A 284 -2.16 -10.61 21.88
N GLU A 285 -1.15 -9.78 21.73
CA GLU A 285 -1.15 -8.69 20.76
C GLU A 285 -1.06 -9.22 19.32
N ILE A 286 -0.23 -10.23 19.09
CA ILE A 286 -0.17 -10.90 17.78
C ILE A 286 -1.51 -11.53 17.42
N ALA A 287 -2.14 -12.25 18.38
CA ALA A 287 -3.44 -12.86 18.18
C ALA A 287 -4.54 -11.82 17.94
N ARG A 288 -4.52 -10.70 18.67
CA ARG A 288 -5.45 -9.57 18.46
C ARG A 288 -5.39 -9.05 17.03
N CYS A 289 -4.19 -8.81 16.51
CA CYS A 289 -4.05 -8.32 15.15
C CYS A 289 -4.39 -9.39 14.10
N LYS A 290 -4.10 -10.67 14.36
CA LYS A 290 -4.52 -11.77 13.47
C LYS A 290 -6.05 -11.89 13.38
N ALA A 291 -6.77 -11.65 14.46
CA ALA A 291 -8.23 -11.68 14.48
C ALA A 291 -8.89 -10.61 13.59
N PHE A 292 -8.17 -9.60 13.13
CA PHE A 292 -8.66 -8.64 12.13
C PHE A 292 -8.74 -9.23 10.71
N PHE A 293 -8.05 -10.34 10.47
CA PHE A 293 -7.88 -10.96 9.17
C PHE A 293 -8.36 -12.42 9.13
N GLU A 294 -9.32 -12.75 9.97
CA GLU A 294 -9.97 -14.07 9.92
C GLU A 294 -10.54 -14.32 8.53
N ASP A 295 -10.47 -15.57 8.09
CA ASP A 295 -11.06 -16.02 6.83
C ASP A 295 -12.56 -15.67 6.80
N PRO A 296 -13.11 -15.20 5.68
CA PRO A 296 -14.55 -15.02 5.55
C PRO A 296 -15.26 -16.39 5.59
N ALA A 297 -16.57 -16.37 5.66
CA ALA A 297 -17.39 -17.61 5.68
C ALA A 297 -17.35 -18.31 4.32
N TYR A 298 -16.22 -18.96 4.01
CA TYR A 298 -16.07 -19.73 2.78
C TYR A 298 -17.06 -20.91 2.74
N ALA A 299 -17.68 -21.11 1.56
CA ALA A 299 -18.41 -22.31 1.26
C ALA A 299 -17.45 -23.44 0.84
N GLU A 300 -17.86 -24.68 1.09
CA GLU A 300 -17.17 -25.84 0.49
C GLU A 300 -17.59 -25.96 -0.97
N LEU A 301 -16.64 -25.76 -1.87
CA LEU A 301 -16.86 -25.71 -3.33
C LEU A 301 -15.98 -26.73 -4.05
N ILE A 302 -16.47 -27.18 -5.20
CA ILE A 302 -15.72 -28.04 -6.11
C ILE A 302 -14.74 -27.18 -6.89
N ASP A 303 -13.49 -27.63 -6.97
CA ASP A 303 -12.48 -26.97 -7.81
C ASP A 303 -12.78 -27.27 -9.30
N LYS A 304 -12.64 -26.24 -10.15
CA LYS A 304 -12.91 -26.29 -11.60
C LYS A 304 -14.31 -26.80 -11.96
N PRO A 305 -15.38 -26.18 -11.45
CA PRO A 305 -16.75 -26.60 -11.74
C PRO A 305 -17.08 -26.48 -13.24
N GLU A 306 -18.12 -27.19 -13.70
CA GLU A 306 -18.59 -27.12 -15.08
C GLU A 306 -18.98 -25.68 -15.49
N ALA A 307 -19.52 -24.91 -14.56
CA ALA A 307 -19.84 -23.48 -14.75
C ALA A 307 -18.61 -22.62 -15.10
N LEU A 308 -17.39 -23.07 -14.80
CA LEU A 308 -16.14 -22.44 -15.25
C LEU A 308 -15.61 -23.11 -16.52
N THR A 309 -15.52 -24.44 -16.55
CA THR A 309 -14.84 -25.17 -17.64
C THR A 309 -15.55 -25.05 -18.97
N LYS A 310 -16.90 -25.00 -18.97
CA LYS A 310 -17.71 -24.83 -20.17
C LYS A 310 -17.53 -23.47 -20.84
N PRO A 311 -17.64 -22.32 -20.15
CA PRO A 311 -17.34 -21.00 -20.73
C PRO A 311 -15.89 -20.89 -21.23
N LEU A 312 -14.90 -21.44 -20.52
CA LEU A 312 -13.50 -21.44 -20.94
C LEU A 312 -13.30 -22.16 -22.29
N ALA A 313 -14.06 -23.22 -22.56
CA ALA A 313 -13.98 -23.94 -23.81
C ALA A 313 -14.73 -23.27 -24.99
N GLN A 314 -15.68 -22.41 -24.71
CA GLN A 314 -16.59 -21.81 -25.68
C GLN A 314 -16.32 -20.35 -26.02
N ASP A 315 -15.75 -19.57 -25.07
CA ASP A 315 -15.48 -18.13 -25.21
C ASP A 315 -13.97 -17.85 -25.14
N VAL A 316 -13.38 -17.56 -26.31
CA VAL A 316 -11.95 -17.28 -26.46
C VAL A 316 -11.54 -16.01 -25.70
N LEU A 317 -12.39 -14.97 -25.64
CA LEU A 317 -12.08 -13.72 -24.94
C LEU A 317 -12.10 -13.94 -23.43
N PHE A 318 -13.10 -14.65 -22.93
CA PHE A 318 -13.16 -15.05 -21.52
C PHE A 318 -11.96 -15.94 -21.14
N SER A 319 -11.60 -16.89 -22.00
CA SER A 319 -10.44 -17.76 -21.77
C SER A 319 -9.13 -16.96 -21.69
N SER A 320 -8.93 -16.01 -22.61
CA SER A 320 -7.77 -15.12 -22.59
C SER A 320 -7.72 -14.27 -21.32
N TRP A 321 -8.85 -13.67 -20.93
CA TRP A 321 -8.96 -12.90 -19.70
C TRP A 321 -8.68 -13.77 -18.46
N HIS A 322 -9.25 -14.96 -18.41
CA HIS A 322 -9.01 -15.90 -17.32
C HIS A 322 -7.52 -16.25 -17.19
N GLN A 323 -6.86 -16.53 -18.31
CA GLN A 323 -5.44 -16.88 -18.33
C GLN A 323 -4.55 -15.75 -17.78
N GLN A 324 -4.86 -14.48 -18.08
CA GLN A 324 -4.04 -13.35 -17.67
C GLN A 324 -4.41 -12.82 -16.29
N ASN A 325 -5.69 -12.70 -15.98
CA ASN A 325 -6.19 -11.91 -14.87
C ASN A 325 -6.64 -12.75 -13.66
N VAL A 326 -6.72 -14.08 -13.79
CA VAL A 326 -7.17 -14.98 -12.71
C VAL A 326 -6.00 -15.82 -12.20
N ARG A 327 -5.87 -15.88 -10.87
CA ARG A 327 -4.86 -16.67 -10.18
C ARG A 327 -5.50 -17.70 -9.26
N PRO A 328 -4.83 -18.86 -9.01
CA PRO A 328 -5.27 -19.82 -8.02
C PRO A 328 -5.38 -19.20 -6.63
N HIS A 329 -6.38 -19.63 -5.88
CA HIS A 329 -6.63 -19.30 -4.48
C HIS A 329 -6.27 -20.47 -3.58
N LYS A 330 -5.83 -20.19 -2.31
CA LYS A 330 -5.52 -21.26 -1.35
C LYS A 330 -6.72 -22.15 -1.00
N ARG A 331 -7.96 -21.64 -1.14
CA ARG A 331 -9.20 -22.40 -0.93
C ARG A 331 -9.71 -22.97 -2.27
N PRO A 332 -10.00 -24.28 -2.34
CA PRO A 332 -10.60 -24.89 -3.54
C PRO A 332 -11.91 -24.22 -3.93
N GLY A 333 -12.17 -24.12 -5.22
CA GLY A 333 -13.39 -23.50 -5.76
C GLY A 333 -13.44 -21.98 -5.75
N TYR A 334 -12.40 -21.33 -5.18
CA TYR A 334 -12.20 -19.87 -5.22
C TYR A 334 -11.07 -19.50 -6.17
N ALA A 335 -11.02 -18.23 -6.57
CA ALA A 335 -9.99 -17.66 -7.43
C ALA A 335 -9.71 -16.21 -7.04
N ILE A 336 -8.52 -15.75 -7.31
CA ILE A 336 -8.11 -14.34 -7.16
C ILE A 336 -8.23 -13.67 -8.52
N VAL A 337 -8.98 -12.58 -8.60
CA VAL A 337 -9.18 -11.82 -9.84
C VAL A 337 -8.47 -10.47 -9.75
N THR A 338 -7.61 -10.18 -10.72
CA THR A 338 -7.02 -8.85 -10.89
C THR A 338 -7.78 -8.08 -11.96
N VAL A 339 -8.40 -6.98 -11.57
CA VAL A 339 -9.03 -6.02 -12.48
C VAL A 339 -7.95 -5.05 -12.94
N CYS A 340 -7.63 -5.10 -14.22
CA CYS A 340 -6.56 -4.28 -14.79
C CYS A 340 -7.02 -2.84 -15.03
N MET A 341 -6.32 -1.87 -14.41
CA MET A 341 -6.58 -0.42 -14.56
C MET A 341 -5.65 0.18 -15.63
N LYS A 342 -5.56 -0.48 -16.79
CA LYS A 342 -4.63 -0.13 -17.89
C LYS A 342 -5.34 -0.23 -19.25
N GLU A 343 -6.52 0.40 -19.36
CA GLU A 343 -7.20 0.54 -20.64
C GLU A 343 -6.31 1.34 -21.61
N THR A 344 -6.25 0.90 -22.87
CA THR A 344 -5.45 1.57 -23.90
C THR A 344 -5.97 2.99 -24.17
N GLY A 345 -5.09 3.98 -24.04
CA GLY A 345 -5.43 5.40 -24.25
C GLY A 345 -5.90 6.11 -22.97
N VAL A 346 -5.92 5.43 -21.84
CA VAL A 346 -6.16 6.01 -20.51
C VAL A 346 -4.85 6.00 -19.74
N ALA A 347 -4.61 7.01 -18.91
CA ALA A 347 -3.41 7.06 -18.07
C ALA A 347 -3.36 5.82 -17.16
N PRO A 348 -2.26 5.02 -17.22
CA PRO A 348 -2.17 3.77 -16.46
C PRO A 348 -2.35 4.00 -14.96
N GLY A 349 -3.26 3.24 -14.34
CA GLY A 349 -3.58 3.33 -12.93
C GLY A 349 -4.62 4.39 -12.56
N ASP A 350 -5.15 5.14 -13.53
CA ASP A 350 -6.31 6.00 -13.30
C ASP A 350 -7.59 5.16 -13.28
N VAL A 351 -8.51 5.56 -12.41
CA VAL A 351 -9.82 4.91 -12.21
C VAL A 351 -10.88 5.98 -11.99
N THR A 352 -11.98 5.92 -12.76
CA THR A 352 -13.07 6.88 -12.63
C THR A 352 -13.92 6.63 -11.38
N ASP A 353 -14.66 7.64 -10.93
CA ASP A 353 -15.61 7.51 -9.83
C ASP A 353 -16.68 6.44 -10.11
N GLN A 354 -17.16 6.34 -11.36
CA GLN A 354 -18.11 5.31 -11.78
C GLN A 354 -17.50 3.90 -11.74
N GLN A 355 -16.26 3.75 -12.16
CA GLN A 355 -15.54 2.47 -12.06
C GLN A 355 -15.32 2.07 -10.60
N LEU A 356 -14.96 3.01 -9.71
CA LEU A 356 -14.82 2.75 -8.27
C LEU A 356 -16.15 2.27 -7.65
N GLU A 357 -17.27 2.92 -7.97
CA GLU A 357 -18.61 2.49 -7.51
C GLU A 357 -18.95 1.08 -8.03
N HIS A 358 -18.72 0.83 -9.31
CA HIS A 358 -18.99 -0.47 -9.91
C HIS A 358 -18.13 -1.58 -9.29
N ILE A 359 -16.84 -1.35 -9.07
CA ILE A 359 -15.95 -2.31 -8.42
C ILE A 359 -16.40 -2.57 -6.96
N ALA A 360 -16.91 -1.54 -6.26
CA ALA A 360 -17.47 -1.73 -4.92
C ALA A 360 -18.69 -2.67 -4.93
N GLU A 361 -19.59 -2.53 -5.91
CA GLU A 361 -20.72 -3.44 -6.11
C GLU A 361 -20.27 -4.87 -6.45
N LEU A 362 -19.27 -5.00 -7.34
CA LEU A 362 -18.71 -6.30 -7.68
C LEU A 362 -18.04 -6.97 -6.48
N ALA A 363 -17.33 -6.21 -5.65
CA ALA A 363 -16.71 -6.73 -4.44
C ALA A 363 -17.76 -7.26 -3.44
N GLU A 364 -18.85 -6.53 -3.22
CA GLU A 364 -19.96 -6.98 -2.37
C GLU A 364 -20.60 -8.27 -2.89
N ARG A 365 -20.77 -8.36 -4.19
CA ARG A 365 -21.43 -9.49 -4.83
C ARG A 365 -20.54 -10.74 -4.94
N TYR A 366 -19.24 -10.56 -5.19
CA TYR A 366 -18.34 -11.63 -5.62
C TYR A 366 -17.14 -11.88 -4.70
N SER A 367 -16.78 -10.95 -3.80
CA SER A 367 -15.54 -11.01 -3.00
C SER A 367 -15.72 -10.51 -1.57
N PHE A 368 -16.81 -10.88 -0.90
CA PHE A 368 -17.13 -10.54 0.50
C PHE A 368 -17.00 -9.04 0.86
N GLY A 369 -17.11 -8.15 -0.12
CA GLY A 369 -16.97 -6.70 0.06
C GLY A 369 -15.52 -6.24 0.26
N GLU A 370 -14.52 -7.09 0.03
CA GLU A 370 -13.10 -6.76 0.12
C GLU A 370 -12.52 -6.41 -1.25
N VAL A 371 -11.70 -5.37 -1.27
CA VAL A 371 -10.95 -4.91 -2.43
C VAL A 371 -9.50 -4.67 -2.03
N ARG A 372 -8.54 -4.93 -2.92
CA ARG A 372 -7.13 -4.64 -2.67
C ARG A 372 -6.52 -3.84 -3.83
N ILE A 373 -5.57 -2.98 -3.51
CA ILE A 373 -4.74 -2.28 -4.50
C ILE A 373 -3.42 -3.01 -4.62
N SER A 374 -2.99 -3.31 -5.85
CA SER A 374 -1.73 -3.98 -6.12
C SER A 374 -0.56 -3.02 -6.27
N HIS A 375 0.66 -3.56 -6.18
CA HIS A 375 1.89 -2.82 -6.49
C HIS A 375 2.00 -2.41 -7.97
N GLN A 376 1.24 -3.06 -8.84
CA GLN A 376 1.19 -2.79 -10.27
C GLN A 376 0.07 -1.80 -10.64
N GLN A 377 -0.50 -1.05 -9.70
CA GLN A 377 -1.59 -0.08 -9.95
C GLN A 377 -2.85 -0.75 -10.55
N ASN A 378 -3.21 -1.93 -10.06
CA ASN A 378 -4.42 -2.65 -10.41
C ASN A 378 -5.26 -2.89 -9.16
N ILE A 379 -6.50 -3.34 -9.33
CA ILE A 379 -7.43 -3.69 -8.25
C ILE A 379 -7.60 -5.21 -8.20
N ILE A 380 -7.75 -5.76 -6.99
CA ILE A 380 -7.89 -7.20 -6.76
C ILE A 380 -9.19 -7.48 -6.02
N LEU A 381 -9.94 -8.44 -6.53
CA LEU A 381 -11.01 -9.16 -5.86
C LEU A 381 -10.45 -10.52 -5.43
N ALA A 382 -10.24 -10.68 -4.13
CA ALA A 382 -9.40 -11.75 -3.61
C ALA A 382 -10.10 -13.12 -3.53
N ASP A 383 -11.44 -13.14 -3.40
CA ASP A 383 -12.20 -14.30 -2.95
C ASP A 383 -13.36 -14.64 -3.88
N VAL A 384 -13.12 -14.66 -5.18
CA VAL A 384 -14.16 -14.89 -6.19
C VAL A 384 -14.42 -16.40 -6.36
N ARG A 385 -15.68 -16.83 -6.28
CA ARG A 385 -16.04 -18.22 -6.57
C ARG A 385 -15.78 -18.54 -8.06
N GLN A 386 -15.14 -19.65 -8.33
CA GLN A 386 -14.81 -20.05 -9.72
C GLN A 386 -16.06 -20.17 -10.60
N GLU A 387 -17.18 -20.63 -10.07
CA GLU A 387 -18.46 -20.74 -10.79
C GLU A 387 -19.04 -19.38 -11.22
N GLN A 388 -18.60 -18.28 -10.60
CA GLN A 388 -19.08 -16.92 -10.87
C GLN A 388 -18.16 -16.12 -11.78
N LEU A 389 -17.01 -16.65 -12.19
CA LEU A 389 -16.00 -15.93 -12.98
C LEU A 389 -16.54 -15.43 -14.33
N ALA A 390 -17.37 -16.23 -15.04
CA ALA A 390 -17.97 -15.80 -16.30
C ALA A 390 -18.95 -14.63 -16.12
N ALA A 391 -19.75 -14.66 -15.03
CA ALA A 391 -20.67 -13.56 -14.71
C ALA A 391 -19.92 -12.29 -14.31
N LEU A 392 -18.85 -12.42 -13.51
CA LEU A 392 -17.97 -11.30 -13.15
C LEU A 392 -17.30 -10.69 -14.39
N TYR A 393 -16.78 -11.51 -15.31
CA TYR A 393 -16.20 -11.03 -16.57
C TYR A 393 -17.17 -10.19 -17.39
N CYS A 394 -18.41 -10.67 -17.54
CA CYS A 394 -19.47 -9.92 -18.24
C CYS A 394 -19.77 -8.59 -17.55
N ALA A 395 -19.78 -8.57 -16.22
CA ALA A 395 -20.00 -7.34 -15.45
C ALA A 395 -18.85 -6.35 -15.58
N LEU A 396 -17.59 -6.81 -15.54
CA LEU A 396 -16.40 -5.98 -15.76
C LEU A 396 -16.39 -5.36 -17.15
N LYS A 397 -16.78 -6.11 -18.17
CA LYS A 397 -16.87 -5.64 -19.55
C LYS A 397 -17.82 -4.46 -19.74
N SER A 398 -18.87 -4.34 -18.92
CA SER A 398 -19.82 -3.23 -19.00
C SER A 398 -19.20 -1.86 -18.68
N GLN A 399 -18.04 -1.83 -18.04
CA GLN A 399 -17.28 -0.62 -17.64
C GLN A 399 -15.86 -0.60 -18.23
N ALA A 400 -15.59 -1.37 -19.30
CA ALA A 400 -14.29 -1.49 -19.94
C ALA A 400 -13.16 -1.93 -18.96
N LEU A 401 -13.48 -2.82 -18.01
CA LEU A 401 -12.56 -3.35 -17.00
C LEU A 401 -12.11 -4.79 -17.28
N ASP A 402 -12.38 -5.29 -18.47
CA ASP A 402 -12.11 -6.67 -18.90
C ASP A 402 -10.80 -6.84 -19.68
N SER A 403 -9.87 -5.89 -19.60
CA SER A 403 -8.58 -5.96 -20.30
C SER A 403 -7.78 -7.19 -19.88
N ALA A 404 -7.49 -8.08 -20.83
CA ALA A 404 -6.72 -9.31 -20.65
C ALA A 404 -5.22 -9.07 -20.87
N ASN A 405 -4.60 -8.22 -20.06
CA ASN A 405 -3.24 -7.76 -20.30
C ASN A 405 -2.30 -7.82 -19.08
N LEU A 406 -2.72 -8.41 -17.97
CA LEU A 406 -1.91 -8.48 -16.76
C LEU A 406 -0.57 -9.19 -17.03
N GLY A 407 0.53 -8.51 -16.67
CA GLY A 407 1.89 -9.01 -16.89
C GLY A 407 2.40 -8.89 -18.33
N LEU A 408 1.59 -8.37 -19.26
CA LEU A 408 2.02 -8.04 -20.62
C LEU A 408 2.60 -6.61 -20.68
N LEU A 409 3.16 -6.23 -21.83
CA LEU A 409 3.74 -4.90 -22.04
C LEU A 409 2.71 -3.77 -21.80
N THR A 410 1.45 -4.03 -22.12
CA THR A 410 0.34 -3.09 -21.92
C THR A 410 -0.10 -2.93 -20.47
N ASP A 411 0.31 -3.81 -19.55
CA ASP A 411 0.16 -3.64 -18.09
C ASP A 411 1.28 -2.72 -17.52
N ILE A 412 1.59 -1.64 -18.22
CA ILE A 412 2.67 -0.73 -17.86
C ILE A 412 2.35 0.06 -16.59
N ILE A 413 3.32 0.15 -15.69
CA ILE A 413 3.25 1.02 -14.50
C ILE A 413 3.67 2.43 -14.91
N CYS A 414 2.84 3.43 -14.59
CA CYS A 414 3.13 4.81 -14.90
C CYS A 414 2.94 5.72 -13.67
N CYS A 415 3.85 6.67 -13.49
CA CYS A 415 3.64 7.77 -12.55
C CYS A 415 3.01 8.97 -13.31
N PRO A 416 2.36 9.93 -12.62
CA PRO A 416 1.81 11.13 -13.25
C PRO A 416 2.83 11.99 -14.02
N GLY A 417 4.12 11.85 -13.74
CA GLY A 417 5.19 12.50 -14.50
C GLY A 417 5.13 14.03 -14.53
N GLY A 418 5.67 14.62 -15.59
CA GLY A 418 5.77 16.07 -15.76
C GLY A 418 4.43 16.78 -16.01
N ASP A 419 3.35 16.03 -16.20
CA ASP A 419 2.01 16.63 -16.30
C ASP A 419 1.51 17.15 -14.94
N PHE A 420 1.97 16.55 -13.82
CA PHE A 420 1.55 16.91 -12.47
C PHE A 420 2.73 17.19 -11.53
N CYS A 421 3.78 16.38 -11.57
CA CYS A 421 4.85 16.36 -10.57
C CYS A 421 5.91 17.43 -10.85
N ALA A 422 6.11 18.36 -9.92
CA ALA A 422 7.15 19.38 -10.00
C ALA A 422 8.60 18.82 -9.99
N LEU A 423 8.79 17.56 -9.60
CA LEU A 423 10.09 16.88 -9.56
C LEU A 423 10.38 16.06 -10.83
N ALA A 424 9.43 15.94 -11.74
CA ALA A 424 9.59 15.14 -12.95
C ALA A 424 10.30 15.94 -14.05
N ASN A 425 11.16 15.26 -14.80
CA ASN A 425 11.88 15.81 -15.94
C ASN A 425 11.26 15.41 -17.29
N ALA A 426 10.28 14.51 -17.28
CA ALA A 426 9.60 14.01 -18.48
C ALA A 426 8.12 13.78 -18.23
N LYS A 427 7.34 13.84 -19.32
CA LYS A 427 5.91 13.45 -19.32
C LYS A 427 5.82 11.95 -19.51
N SER A 428 5.43 11.23 -18.45
CA SER A 428 5.37 9.77 -18.45
C SER A 428 4.11 9.22 -19.12
N ILE A 429 2.96 9.89 -18.93
CA ILE A 429 1.65 9.44 -19.42
C ILE A 429 1.63 9.30 -20.95
N PRO A 430 1.98 10.32 -21.77
CA PRO A 430 1.96 10.17 -23.22
C PRO A 430 2.91 9.09 -23.75
N ILE A 431 4.02 8.85 -23.03
CA ILE A 431 4.96 7.76 -23.39
C ILE A 431 4.32 6.40 -23.11
N ALA A 432 3.68 6.24 -21.94
CA ALA A 432 2.99 5.00 -21.58
C ALA A 432 1.85 4.68 -22.57
N GLU A 433 1.03 5.66 -22.91
CA GLU A 433 -0.05 5.52 -23.90
C GLU A 433 0.49 5.14 -25.31
N SER A 434 1.63 5.71 -25.71
CA SER A 434 2.28 5.34 -26.98
C SER A 434 2.81 3.91 -26.99
N ILE A 435 3.26 3.41 -25.83
CA ILE A 435 3.73 2.00 -25.70
C ILE A 435 2.54 1.03 -25.69
N GLN A 436 1.40 1.44 -25.15
CA GLN A 436 0.20 0.60 -25.11
C GLN A 436 -0.47 0.42 -26.49
N ARG A 437 -0.28 1.35 -27.41
CA ARG A 437 -0.78 1.31 -28.80
C ARG A 437 0.12 0.48 -29.71
#